data_deffe1be3f85d8a0bb5758d4c01a133b
#
_entry.id   deffe1be3f85d8a0bb5758d4c01a133b
#
_cell.length_a   1.000
_cell.length_b   1.000
_cell.length_c   1.000
_cell.angle_alpha   90.00
_cell.angle_beta   90.00
_cell.angle_gamma   90.00
#
_symmetry.space_group_name_H-M   'P 1'
#
loop_
_entity.id
_entity.type
_entity.pdbx_description
1 polymer ?
#
loop_
_entity_poly.entity_id
_entity_poly.type
_entity_poly.pdbx_seq_one_letter_code
_entity_poly.pdbx_strand_id
1 'polypeptide(L)'
;SSACGGGGTCAQCRCQVFDGGGSILATEEAHFNNREKKDNWRLSCQVPVKSDMKITVPDEVFGAKKWNTTVLSNDNVATFIKELVLKLPEGEDVGFDAGGYVQMEIPAYGDKYKDFAIEGDYIEDWEKFKVLDNVSVVKEPVIRAYSMANYPEEKGVMKFNIRIASPPPGSSFPPGEASSYLFNLKPGDPLTIFGPFGEFMAKETNNEMVFIGGGAGMAPMRS
;
A
#
# COMPACT_ATOMS: atom_id res chain seq x y z
N SER A 1 7.17 1.93 -8.81
CA SER A 1 6.06 1.57 -7.92
C SER A 1 4.87 2.51 -8.13
N SER A 2 3.66 2.12 -7.73
CA SER A 2 2.45 2.94 -7.85
C SER A 2 1.43 2.56 -6.78
N ALA A 3 1.40 3.30 -5.67
CA ALA A 3 0.45 3.07 -4.58
C ALA A 3 -1.01 3.33 -4.99
N CYS A 4 -1.24 4.24 -5.97
CA CYS A 4 -2.57 4.58 -6.46
C CYS A 4 -3.08 3.68 -7.59
N GLY A 5 -2.34 2.63 -7.97
CA GLY A 5 -2.71 1.75 -9.07
C GLY A 5 -2.72 2.40 -10.45
N GLY A 6 -1.90 3.44 -10.65
CA GLY A 6 -1.77 4.11 -11.95
C GLY A 6 -2.64 5.37 -12.11
N GLY A 7 -3.38 5.78 -11.08
CA GLY A 7 -4.29 6.93 -11.13
C GLY A 7 -3.62 8.31 -11.14
N GLY A 8 -2.29 8.42 -11.14
CA GLY A 8 -1.57 9.69 -11.19
C GLY A 8 -1.61 10.53 -9.90
N THR A 9 -2.08 9.98 -8.78
CA THR A 9 -2.34 10.76 -7.56
C THR A 9 -1.27 10.64 -6.47
N CYS A 10 -0.47 9.55 -6.44
CA CYS A 10 0.50 9.31 -5.36
C CYS A 10 1.92 9.79 -5.66
N ALA A 11 2.22 10.15 -6.90
CA ALA A 11 3.54 10.57 -7.39
C ALA A 11 4.70 9.57 -7.16
N GLN A 12 4.43 8.32 -6.80
CA GLN A 12 5.47 7.33 -6.48
C GLN A 12 6.10 6.65 -7.71
N CYS A 13 5.47 6.76 -8.88
CA CYS A 13 5.98 6.21 -10.13
C CYS A 13 6.83 7.20 -10.91
N ARG A 14 7.66 7.98 -10.20
CA ARG A 14 8.53 9.01 -10.80
C ARG A 14 9.62 8.37 -11.65
N CYS A 15 9.85 8.92 -12.83
CA CYS A 15 10.97 8.57 -13.71
C CYS A 15 11.35 9.79 -14.55
N GLN A 16 12.55 9.80 -15.09
CA GLN A 16 12.92 10.82 -16.07
C GLN A 16 12.71 10.26 -17.48
N VAL A 17 12.04 11.02 -18.33
CA VAL A 17 11.76 10.64 -19.73
C VAL A 17 12.42 11.64 -20.66
N PHE A 18 13.54 11.29 -21.25
CA PHE A 18 14.34 12.17 -22.08
C PHE A 18 13.87 12.22 -23.52
N ASP A 19 13.21 11.15 -24.00
CA ASP A 19 12.70 11.05 -25.37
C ASP A 19 11.45 10.19 -25.42
N GLY A 20 10.55 10.45 -26.37
CA GLY A 20 9.36 9.64 -26.65
C GLY A 20 8.19 9.81 -25.68
N GLY A 21 8.32 10.61 -24.61
CA GLY A 21 7.30 10.73 -23.55
C GLY A 21 6.17 11.71 -23.83
N GLY A 22 6.26 12.52 -24.88
CA GLY A 22 5.32 13.61 -25.14
C GLY A 22 5.36 14.73 -24.08
N SER A 23 4.40 15.64 -24.10
CA SER A 23 4.29 16.74 -23.13
C SER A 23 3.78 16.24 -21.77
N ILE A 24 4.13 16.96 -20.70
CA ILE A 24 3.60 16.70 -19.36
C ILE A 24 2.07 16.87 -19.36
N LEU A 25 1.36 16.00 -18.67
CA LEU A 25 -0.09 16.04 -18.58
C LEU A 25 -0.55 16.89 -17.38
N ALA A 26 -1.76 17.43 -17.46
CA ALA A 26 -2.35 18.20 -16.35
C ALA A 26 -2.41 17.41 -15.03
N THR A 27 -2.60 16.09 -15.10
CA THR A 27 -2.58 15.17 -13.94
C THR A 27 -1.20 15.06 -13.30
N GLU A 28 -0.13 15.37 -14.02
CA GLU A 28 1.25 15.30 -13.55
C GLU A 28 1.76 16.64 -13.02
N GLU A 29 1.21 17.77 -13.53
CA GLU A 29 1.74 19.12 -13.30
C GLU A 29 1.85 19.49 -11.82
N ALA A 30 0.87 19.07 -11.00
CA ALA A 30 0.83 19.37 -9.58
C ALA A 30 1.90 18.64 -8.75
N HIS A 31 2.50 17.59 -9.31
CA HIS A 31 3.48 16.73 -8.61
C HIS A 31 4.93 17.15 -8.84
N PHE A 32 5.18 18.09 -9.74
CA PHE A 32 6.52 18.49 -10.11
C PHE A 32 6.69 20.01 -10.06
N ASN A 33 7.77 20.43 -9.42
CA ASN A 33 8.19 21.82 -9.47
C ASN A 33 8.82 22.18 -10.83
N ASN A 34 9.09 23.47 -11.08
CA ASN A 34 9.61 23.96 -12.37
C ASN A 34 11.00 23.38 -12.73
N ARG A 35 11.82 23.04 -11.73
CA ARG A 35 13.13 22.41 -11.96
C ARG A 35 12.93 20.96 -12.40
N GLU A 36 12.13 20.19 -11.69
CA GLU A 36 11.85 18.79 -12.02
C GLU A 36 11.23 18.65 -13.42
N LYS A 37 10.32 19.57 -13.79
CA LYS A 37 9.74 19.59 -15.15
C LYS A 37 10.82 19.83 -16.22
N LYS A 38 11.79 20.71 -15.97
CA LYS A 38 12.94 20.95 -16.86
C LYS A 38 13.89 19.75 -16.92
N ASP A 39 14.03 19.02 -15.82
CA ASP A 39 14.84 17.82 -15.71
C ASP A 39 14.12 16.57 -16.22
N ASN A 40 13.01 16.74 -16.95
CA ASN A 40 12.22 15.66 -17.60
C ASN A 40 11.58 14.66 -16.64
N TRP A 41 11.30 15.04 -15.40
CA TRP A 41 10.57 14.19 -14.49
C TRP A 41 9.11 14.03 -14.92
N ARG A 42 8.64 12.79 -14.90
CA ARG A 42 7.29 12.37 -15.29
C ARG A 42 6.76 11.32 -14.31
N LEU A 43 5.44 11.11 -14.33
CA LEU A 43 4.82 9.95 -13.70
C LEU A 43 4.70 8.82 -14.72
N SER A 44 5.46 7.73 -14.55
CA SER A 44 5.47 6.63 -15.54
C SER A 44 4.09 6.04 -15.83
N CYS A 45 3.18 6.05 -14.87
CA CYS A 45 1.80 5.60 -15.06
C CYS A 45 0.95 6.52 -15.95
N GLN A 46 1.41 7.75 -16.20
CA GLN A 46 0.72 8.75 -17.04
C GLN A 46 1.38 8.92 -18.41
N VAL A 47 2.53 8.27 -18.65
CA VAL A 47 3.26 8.38 -19.91
C VAL A 47 2.90 7.21 -20.84
N PRO A 48 2.13 7.43 -21.91
CA PRO A 48 1.81 6.36 -22.84
C PRO A 48 3.03 6.03 -23.72
N VAL A 49 3.33 4.75 -23.85
CA VAL A 49 4.38 4.26 -24.75
C VAL A 49 3.82 4.24 -26.18
N LYS A 50 4.27 5.18 -27.03
CA LYS A 50 3.83 5.31 -28.44
C LYS A 50 4.96 5.12 -29.44
N SER A 51 6.19 5.18 -29.00
CA SER A 51 7.42 5.02 -29.79
C SER A 51 8.54 4.57 -28.88
N ASP A 52 9.74 4.41 -29.42
CA ASP A 52 10.94 4.19 -28.63
C ASP A 52 11.13 5.34 -27.64
N MET A 53 11.54 5.00 -26.40
CA MET A 53 11.66 5.96 -25.31
C MET A 53 13.03 5.82 -24.66
N LYS A 54 13.57 6.95 -24.21
CA LYS A 54 14.75 6.98 -23.33
C LYS A 54 14.32 7.41 -21.94
N ILE A 55 14.40 6.49 -20.98
CA ILE A 55 13.99 6.75 -19.60
C ILE A 55 15.13 6.42 -18.61
N THR A 56 15.13 7.12 -17.48
CA THR A 56 15.89 6.73 -16.28
C THR A 56 14.90 6.51 -15.14
N VAL A 57 15.01 5.39 -14.48
CA VAL A 57 14.25 5.06 -13.27
C VAL A 57 15.17 5.09 -12.06
N PRO A 58 14.64 5.44 -10.86
CA PRO A 58 15.42 5.38 -9.62
C PRO A 58 15.98 3.96 -9.37
N ASP A 59 17.18 3.87 -8.82
CA ASP A 59 17.88 2.59 -8.60
C ASP A 59 17.13 1.67 -7.63
N GLU A 60 16.37 2.22 -6.71
CA GLU A 60 15.55 1.50 -5.72
C GLU A 60 14.50 0.59 -6.39
N VAL A 61 14.10 0.90 -7.63
CA VAL A 61 13.15 0.06 -8.38
C VAL A 61 13.76 -1.31 -8.72
N PHE A 62 15.09 -1.38 -8.90
CA PHE A 62 15.79 -2.62 -9.26
C PHE A 62 16.05 -3.55 -8.07
N GLY A 63 15.95 -3.04 -6.83
CA GLY A 63 16.09 -3.83 -5.60
C GLY A 63 14.82 -4.56 -5.17
N ALA A 64 13.67 -4.27 -5.78
CA ALA A 64 12.40 -4.88 -5.41
C ALA A 64 12.35 -6.36 -5.80
N LYS A 65 11.95 -7.20 -4.83
CA LYS A 65 11.73 -8.63 -5.01
C LYS A 65 10.26 -8.98 -4.82
N LYS A 66 9.89 -10.19 -5.24
CA LYS A 66 8.57 -10.78 -5.03
C LYS A 66 8.70 -11.89 -3.99
N TRP A 67 7.83 -11.88 -2.97
CA TRP A 67 7.70 -12.96 -2.00
C TRP A 67 6.27 -13.50 -1.98
N ASN A 68 6.17 -14.82 -1.92
CA ASN A 68 4.92 -15.50 -1.61
C ASN A 68 4.91 -15.76 -0.10
N THR A 69 4.10 -15.04 0.61
CA THR A 69 4.00 -15.08 2.08
C THR A 69 2.79 -15.87 2.52
N THR A 70 2.74 -16.20 3.82
CA THR A 70 1.59 -16.86 4.44
C THR A 70 1.12 -16.04 5.64
N VAL A 71 -0.16 -15.84 5.78
CA VAL A 71 -0.76 -15.14 6.94
C VAL A 71 -0.50 -15.96 8.20
N LEU A 72 0.13 -15.35 9.21
CA LEU A 72 0.27 -15.90 10.55
C LEU A 72 -0.90 -15.53 11.44
N SER A 73 -1.28 -14.25 11.42
CA SER A 73 -2.42 -13.73 12.16
C SER A 73 -3.01 -12.50 11.45
N ASN A 74 -4.26 -12.17 11.78
CA ASN A 74 -4.96 -11.02 11.25
C ASN A 74 -6.02 -10.58 12.27
N ASP A 75 -5.57 -9.97 13.36
CA ASP A 75 -6.37 -9.73 14.54
C ASP A 75 -6.75 -8.25 14.66
N ASN A 76 -7.91 -7.96 15.23
CA ASN A 76 -8.32 -6.59 15.48
C ASN A 76 -7.42 -5.93 16.53
N VAL A 77 -6.88 -4.75 16.20
CA VAL A 77 -6.17 -3.87 17.15
C VAL A 77 -6.97 -2.59 17.43
N ALA A 78 -8.01 -2.35 16.65
CA ALA A 78 -9.03 -1.34 16.86
C ALA A 78 -10.28 -1.73 16.07
N THR A 79 -11.40 -1.04 16.31
CA THR A 79 -12.70 -1.35 15.68
C THR A 79 -12.61 -1.59 14.17
N PHE A 80 -11.86 -0.76 13.46
CA PHE A 80 -11.74 -0.79 12.00
C PHE A 80 -10.31 -1.02 11.52
N ILE A 81 -9.43 -1.55 12.38
CA ILE A 81 -8.02 -1.80 12.04
C ILE A 81 -7.62 -3.19 12.54
N LYS A 82 -7.02 -3.98 11.66
CA LYS A 82 -6.35 -5.23 11.98
C LYS A 82 -4.84 -5.10 11.86
N GLU A 83 -4.11 -5.81 12.73
CA GLU A 83 -2.69 -6.11 12.52
C GLU A 83 -2.60 -7.40 11.71
N LEU A 84 -2.19 -7.27 10.46
CA LEU A 84 -1.89 -8.41 9.58
C LEU A 84 -0.43 -8.79 9.73
N VAL A 85 -0.16 -10.02 10.13
CA VAL A 85 1.19 -10.58 10.26
C VAL A 85 1.41 -11.62 9.18
N LEU A 86 2.44 -11.43 8.38
CA LEU A 86 2.85 -12.33 7.31
C LEU A 86 4.15 -13.05 7.68
N LYS A 87 4.22 -14.34 7.39
CA LYS A 87 5.43 -15.14 7.45
C LYS A 87 6.10 -15.13 6.07
N LEU A 88 7.38 -14.81 6.04
CA LEU A 88 8.21 -14.95 4.85
C LEU A 88 8.56 -16.44 4.59
N PRO A 89 8.92 -16.81 3.36
CA PRO A 89 9.51 -18.11 3.08
C PRO A 89 10.73 -18.38 3.97
N GLU A 90 10.99 -19.64 4.28
CA GLU A 90 12.10 -20.01 5.15
C GLU A 90 13.45 -19.55 4.60
N GLY A 91 14.23 -18.89 5.46
CA GLY A 91 15.55 -18.33 5.09
C GLY A 91 15.50 -17.01 4.35
N GLU A 92 14.30 -16.50 4.02
CA GLU A 92 14.15 -15.19 3.39
C GLU A 92 13.94 -14.08 4.42
N ASP A 93 14.42 -12.91 4.07
CA ASP A 93 14.21 -11.67 4.82
C ASP A 93 14.01 -10.49 3.88
N VAL A 94 13.18 -9.56 4.28
CA VAL A 94 13.02 -8.28 3.60
C VAL A 94 13.89 -7.25 4.31
N GLY A 95 15.06 -6.97 3.74
CA GLY A 95 15.89 -5.87 4.21
C GLY A 95 15.23 -4.54 3.86
N PHE A 96 14.78 -3.79 4.86
CA PHE A 96 14.12 -2.50 4.66
C PHE A 96 14.54 -1.50 5.74
N ASP A 97 14.36 -0.23 5.45
CA ASP A 97 14.53 0.86 6.41
C ASP A 97 13.18 1.25 7.00
N ALA A 98 13.20 1.70 8.27
CA ALA A 98 12.01 2.16 8.99
C ALA A 98 11.27 3.24 8.18
N GLY A 99 9.95 3.08 8.04
CA GLY A 99 9.11 3.94 7.20
C GLY A 99 8.89 3.40 5.77
N GLY A 100 9.54 2.30 5.40
CA GLY A 100 9.34 1.63 4.12
C GLY A 100 7.95 1.01 3.97
N TYR A 101 7.63 0.59 2.75
CA TYR A 101 6.38 -0.10 2.41
C TYR A 101 6.62 -1.24 1.42
N VAL A 102 5.62 -2.12 1.33
CA VAL A 102 5.52 -3.11 0.25
C VAL A 102 4.27 -2.88 -0.58
N GLN A 103 4.25 -3.44 -1.77
CA GLN A 103 3.04 -3.57 -2.57
C GLN A 103 2.46 -4.96 -2.37
N MET A 104 1.15 -5.05 -2.17
CA MET A 104 0.42 -6.31 -2.02
C MET A 104 -0.43 -6.56 -3.26
N GLU A 105 -0.33 -7.76 -3.81
CA GLU A 105 -1.14 -8.22 -4.93
C GLU A 105 -2.45 -8.81 -4.42
N ILE A 106 -3.56 -8.21 -4.79
CA ILE A 106 -4.91 -8.62 -4.42
C ILE A 106 -5.51 -9.33 -5.63
N PRO A 107 -5.86 -10.61 -5.53
CA PRO A 107 -6.47 -11.34 -6.64
C PRO A 107 -7.90 -10.85 -6.91
N ALA A 108 -8.51 -11.35 -7.97
CA ALA A 108 -9.95 -11.24 -8.14
C ALA A 108 -10.66 -12.01 -7.01
N TYR A 109 -11.65 -11.38 -6.37
CA TYR A 109 -12.37 -11.96 -5.24
C TYR A 109 -13.78 -11.37 -5.08
N GLY A 110 -14.60 -11.97 -4.21
CA GLY A 110 -15.91 -11.45 -3.82
C GLY A 110 -16.24 -11.81 -2.38
N ASP A 111 -16.25 -10.82 -1.51
CA ASP A 111 -16.44 -10.96 -0.06
C ASP A 111 -17.62 -10.13 0.44
N LYS A 112 -18.35 -10.71 1.40
CA LYS A 112 -19.39 -10.01 2.16
C LYS A 112 -18.83 -9.70 3.54
N TYR A 113 -18.98 -8.44 3.99
CA TYR A 113 -18.43 -8.02 5.28
C TYR A 113 -19.03 -8.74 6.49
N LYS A 114 -20.27 -9.24 6.36
CA LYS A 114 -20.91 -10.08 7.38
C LYS A 114 -20.19 -11.42 7.64
N ASP A 115 -19.32 -11.85 6.70
CA ASP A 115 -18.56 -13.09 6.81
C ASP A 115 -17.15 -12.85 7.39
N PHE A 116 -16.80 -11.59 7.70
CA PHE A 116 -15.52 -11.23 8.30
C PHE A 116 -15.45 -11.66 9.75
N ALA A 117 -14.30 -12.17 10.17
CA ALA A 117 -14.00 -12.43 11.57
C ALA A 117 -13.72 -11.10 12.27
N ILE A 118 -14.70 -10.59 13.02
CA ILE A 118 -14.57 -9.39 13.86
C ILE A 118 -14.62 -9.84 15.31
N GLU A 119 -13.66 -9.39 16.12
CA GLU A 119 -13.65 -9.70 17.56
C GLU A 119 -14.86 -9.07 18.26
N GLY A 120 -15.37 -9.79 19.28
CA GLY A 120 -16.61 -9.47 19.97
C GLY A 120 -16.71 -8.05 20.49
N ASP A 121 -15.61 -7.51 21.00
CA ASP A 121 -15.56 -6.14 21.56
C ASP A 121 -15.79 -5.04 20.50
N TYR A 122 -15.64 -5.36 19.21
CA TYR A 122 -15.73 -4.40 18.11
C TYR A 122 -16.98 -4.53 17.27
N ILE A 123 -17.74 -5.63 17.37
CA ILE A 123 -18.85 -5.93 16.48
C ILE A 123 -20.00 -4.92 16.58
N GLU A 124 -20.26 -4.37 17.76
CA GLU A 124 -21.33 -3.40 17.99
C GLU A 124 -21.20 -2.15 17.12
N ASP A 125 -19.97 -1.65 16.94
CA ASP A 125 -19.73 -0.50 16.06
C ASP A 125 -19.94 -0.85 14.58
N TRP A 126 -19.57 -2.06 14.17
CA TRP A 126 -19.80 -2.53 12.78
C TRP A 126 -21.29 -2.61 12.47
N GLU A 127 -22.13 -3.06 13.42
CA GLU A 127 -23.57 -3.08 13.31
C GLU A 127 -24.15 -1.66 13.32
N LYS A 128 -23.76 -0.84 14.28
CA LYS A 128 -24.20 0.55 14.44
C LYS A 128 -23.97 1.40 13.20
N PHE A 129 -22.81 1.26 12.58
CA PHE A 129 -22.44 2.00 11.38
C PHE A 129 -22.81 1.25 10.09
N LYS A 130 -23.54 0.13 10.17
CA LYS A 130 -23.98 -0.70 9.04
C LYS A 130 -22.83 -1.13 8.12
N VAL A 131 -21.65 -1.34 8.68
CA VAL A 131 -20.47 -1.73 7.92
C VAL A 131 -20.61 -3.15 7.38
N LEU A 132 -21.31 -4.03 8.12
CA LEU A 132 -21.59 -5.42 7.74
C LEU A 132 -22.43 -5.58 6.47
N ASP A 133 -23.17 -4.55 6.07
CA ASP A 133 -24.02 -4.58 4.87
C ASP A 133 -23.22 -4.48 3.56
N ASN A 134 -21.92 -4.19 3.64
CA ASN A 134 -21.08 -4.02 2.47
C ASN A 134 -20.70 -5.35 1.81
N VAL A 135 -20.53 -5.27 0.49
CA VAL A 135 -19.99 -6.34 -0.36
C VAL A 135 -18.88 -5.76 -1.21
N SER A 136 -17.71 -6.37 -1.17
CA SER A 136 -16.58 -5.99 -2.01
C SER A 136 -16.36 -7.03 -3.11
N VAL A 137 -16.30 -6.58 -4.36
CA VAL A 137 -16.05 -7.44 -5.52
C VAL A 137 -14.96 -6.81 -6.38
N VAL A 138 -13.90 -7.57 -6.59
CA VAL A 138 -12.78 -7.21 -7.46
C VAL A 138 -12.70 -8.21 -8.61
N LYS A 139 -12.84 -7.73 -9.84
CA LYS A 139 -12.90 -8.59 -11.03
C LYS A 139 -11.54 -8.91 -11.62
N GLU A 140 -10.58 -8.02 -11.44
CA GLU A 140 -9.21 -8.14 -11.94
C GLU A 140 -8.23 -7.87 -10.81
N PRO A 141 -7.07 -8.51 -10.78
CA PRO A 141 -6.07 -8.29 -9.74
C PRO A 141 -5.69 -6.82 -9.62
N VAL A 142 -5.55 -6.33 -8.39
CA VAL A 142 -5.09 -4.97 -8.11
C VAL A 142 -3.88 -5.00 -7.18
N ILE A 143 -3.04 -4.00 -7.28
CA ILE A 143 -1.85 -3.83 -6.42
C ILE A 143 -2.01 -2.55 -5.61
N ARG A 144 -1.77 -2.64 -4.29
CA ARG A 144 -1.81 -1.47 -3.39
C ARG A 144 -0.64 -1.50 -2.42
N ALA A 145 -0.18 -0.31 -2.03
CA ALA A 145 0.93 -0.13 -1.10
C ALA A 145 0.45 -0.12 0.35
N TYR A 146 1.23 -0.78 1.22
CA TYR A 146 1.04 -0.81 2.66
C TYR A 146 2.37 -0.63 3.37
N SER A 147 2.44 0.38 4.25
CA SER A 147 3.63 0.62 5.08
C SER A 147 3.82 -0.50 6.09
N MET A 148 5.08 -0.90 6.28
CA MET A 148 5.46 -1.85 7.32
C MET A 148 5.24 -1.26 8.70
N ALA A 149 4.85 -2.10 9.65
CA ALA A 149 4.56 -1.73 11.03
C ALA A 149 5.45 -2.46 12.04
N ASN A 150 6.33 -3.35 11.59
CA ASN A 150 7.40 -3.94 12.38
C ASN A 150 8.70 -3.17 12.14
N TYR A 151 9.62 -3.21 13.10
CA TYR A 151 10.95 -2.65 12.89
C TYR A 151 11.87 -3.63 12.14
N PRO A 152 12.94 -3.13 11.47
CA PRO A 152 13.76 -3.92 10.56
C PRO A 152 14.46 -5.15 11.18
N GLU A 153 14.64 -5.18 12.51
CA GLU A 153 15.26 -6.27 13.24
C GLU A 153 14.31 -7.46 13.49
N GLU A 154 13.01 -7.31 13.33
CA GLU A 154 12.04 -8.41 13.39
C GLU A 154 12.12 -9.25 12.13
N LYS A 155 12.95 -10.28 12.12
CA LYS A 155 13.26 -11.10 10.95
C LYS A 155 12.21 -12.19 10.68
N GLY A 156 12.06 -12.56 9.40
CA GLY A 156 11.18 -13.65 8.94
C GLY A 156 9.69 -13.33 8.97
N VAL A 157 9.31 -12.15 9.44
CA VAL A 157 7.92 -11.68 9.50
C VAL A 157 7.77 -10.26 9.00
N MET A 158 6.57 -9.93 8.54
CA MET A 158 6.17 -8.56 8.19
C MET A 158 4.82 -8.26 8.81
N LYS A 159 4.69 -7.07 9.41
CA LYS A 159 3.46 -6.61 10.07
C LYS A 159 2.91 -5.37 9.38
N PHE A 160 1.59 -5.30 9.32
CA PHE A 160 0.88 -4.20 8.66
C PHE A 160 -0.36 -3.82 9.45
N ASN A 161 -0.67 -2.53 9.52
CA ASN A 161 -1.92 -2.04 10.07
C ASN A 161 -2.92 -1.82 8.94
N ILE A 162 -3.87 -2.72 8.80
CA ILE A 162 -4.90 -2.69 7.75
C ILE A 162 -6.15 -2.00 8.27
N ARG A 163 -6.42 -0.77 7.80
CA ARG A 163 -7.69 -0.11 8.07
C ARG A 163 -8.69 -0.46 6.98
N ILE A 164 -9.88 -0.96 7.38
CA ILE A 164 -10.97 -1.19 6.44
C ILE A 164 -11.46 0.14 5.85
N ALA A 165 -11.52 0.23 4.54
CA ALA A 165 -12.09 1.38 3.82
C ALA A 165 -13.55 1.10 3.48
N SER A 166 -14.43 1.23 4.46
CA SER A 166 -15.87 1.12 4.28
C SER A 166 -16.45 2.45 3.80
N PRO A 167 -17.39 2.44 2.83
CA PRO A 167 -18.09 3.64 2.42
C PRO A 167 -19.00 4.15 3.55
N PRO A 168 -19.30 5.46 3.61
CA PRO A 168 -20.30 5.97 4.53
C PRO A 168 -21.67 5.32 4.25
N PRO A 169 -22.50 5.07 5.29
CA PRO A 169 -23.84 4.52 5.11
C PRO A 169 -24.68 5.32 4.11
N GLY A 170 -25.28 4.63 3.15
CA GLY A 170 -26.14 5.25 2.11
C GLY A 170 -25.37 5.95 0.98
N SER A 171 -24.04 5.89 0.95
CA SER A 171 -23.25 6.40 -0.17
C SER A 171 -23.24 5.40 -1.34
N SER A 172 -22.97 5.91 -2.55
CA SER A 172 -22.76 5.09 -3.75
C SER A 172 -21.30 4.66 -3.98
N PHE A 173 -20.40 5.03 -3.07
CA PHE A 173 -18.99 4.64 -3.18
C PHE A 173 -18.83 3.16 -2.87
N PRO A 174 -18.01 2.44 -3.63
CA PRO A 174 -17.69 1.05 -3.32
C PRO A 174 -16.77 0.94 -2.10
N PRO A 175 -16.78 -0.22 -1.41
CA PRO A 175 -15.77 -0.55 -0.42
C PRO A 175 -14.37 -0.57 -1.03
N GLY A 176 -13.36 -0.35 -0.18
CA GLY A 176 -11.96 -0.39 -0.62
C GLY A 176 -11.55 -1.80 -1.06
N GLU A 177 -11.14 -1.93 -2.31
CA GLU A 177 -10.79 -3.21 -2.95
C GLU A 177 -9.74 -4.02 -2.18
N ALA A 178 -8.60 -3.40 -1.90
CA ALA A 178 -7.50 -4.10 -1.22
C ALA A 178 -7.77 -4.28 0.28
N SER A 179 -8.25 -3.24 0.96
CA SER A 179 -8.48 -3.31 2.40
C SER A 179 -9.54 -4.34 2.78
N SER A 180 -10.57 -4.53 1.96
CA SER A 180 -11.59 -5.56 2.19
C SER A 180 -11.00 -6.96 2.12
N TYR A 181 -10.24 -7.26 1.08
CA TYR A 181 -9.56 -8.54 0.91
C TYR A 181 -8.63 -8.82 2.09
N LEU A 182 -7.72 -7.88 2.38
CA LEU A 182 -6.73 -8.05 3.44
C LEU A 182 -7.38 -8.18 4.82
N PHE A 183 -8.48 -7.49 5.06
CA PHE A 183 -9.20 -7.57 6.33
C PHE A 183 -9.86 -8.94 6.57
N ASN A 184 -10.21 -9.66 5.49
CA ASN A 184 -10.83 -10.99 5.54
C ASN A 184 -9.83 -12.15 5.54
N LEU A 185 -8.54 -11.91 5.31
CA LEU A 185 -7.52 -12.96 5.32
C LEU A 185 -7.47 -13.68 6.68
N LYS A 186 -7.20 -14.98 6.61
CA LYS A 186 -7.13 -15.88 7.77
C LYS A 186 -5.75 -16.52 7.87
N PRO A 187 -5.34 -16.96 9.06
CA PRO A 187 -4.10 -17.74 9.22
C PRO A 187 -4.04 -18.90 8.23
N GLY A 188 -2.90 -18.99 7.52
CA GLY A 188 -2.68 -19.98 6.47
C GLY A 188 -2.95 -19.49 5.05
N ASP A 189 -3.65 -18.37 4.85
CA ASP A 189 -3.91 -17.84 3.52
C ASP A 189 -2.61 -17.31 2.88
N PRO A 190 -2.45 -17.48 1.55
CA PRO A 190 -1.31 -16.92 0.83
C PRO A 190 -1.52 -15.44 0.51
N LEU A 191 -0.44 -14.67 0.54
CA LEU A 191 -0.41 -13.30 0.03
C LEU A 191 0.91 -13.01 -0.67
N THR A 192 0.83 -12.47 -1.88
CA THR A 192 2.00 -12.04 -2.62
C THR A 192 2.33 -10.59 -2.33
N ILE A 193 3.59 -10.32 -2.01
CA ILE A 193 4.09 -8.96 -1.79
C ILE A 193 5.29 -8.66 -2.67
N PHE A 194 5.50 -7.38 -2.97
CA PHE A 194 6.63 -6.86 -3.73
C PHE A 194 7.29 -5.73 -2.94
N GLY A 195 8.59 -5.64 -2.95
CA GLY A 195 9.30 -4.54 -2.28
C GLY A 195 10.73 -4.89 -1.91
N PRO A 196 11.30 -4.24 -0.88
CA PRO A 196 10.76 -3.07 -0.21
C PRO A 196 10.79 -1.83 -1.10
N PHE A 197 9.98 -0.82 -0.75
CA PHE A 197 9.96 0.51 -1.33
C PHE A 197 9.85 1.55 -0.21
N GLY A 198 10.10 2.81 -0.51
CA GLY A 198 9.75 3.91 0.38
C GLY A 198 10.74 5.06 0.35
N GLU A 199 10.21 6.25 0.63
CA GLU A 199 10.95 7.49 0.76
C GLU A 199 10.63 8.20 2.10
N PHE A 200 9.77 7.61 2.92
CA PHE A 200 9.38 8.16 4.22
C PHE A 200 10.36 7.70 5.30
N MET A 201 11.60 8.22 5.23
CA MET A 201 12.67 7.88 6.16
C MET A 201 12.91 9.02 7.15
N ALA A 202 13.39 8.69 8.36
CA ALA A 202 13.91 9.69 9.26
C ALA A 202 15.09 10.41 8.61
N LYS A 203 15.13 11.73 8.72
CA LYS A 203 16.23 12.53 8.17
C LYS A 203 17.44 12.45 9.10
N GLU A 204 18.64 12.30 8.54
CA GLU A 204 19.86 12.45 9.28
C GLU A 204 20.02 13.92 9.72
N THR A 205 19.73 14.18 10.98
CA THR A 205 19.81 15.52 11.57
C THR A 205 20.05 15.41 13.06
N ASN A 206 20.68 16.45 13.65
CA ASN A 206 20.84 16.58 15.10
C ASN A 206 19.62 17.26 15.76
N ASN A 207 18.58 17.57 15.01
CA ASN A 207 17.38 18.21 15.55
C ASN A 207 16.45 17.15 16.16
N GLU A 208 15.71 17.54 17.16
CA GLU A 208 14.59 16.75 17.66
C GLU A 208 13.53 16.57 16.58
N MET A 209 13.01 15.36 16.44
CA MET A 209 11.94 15.03 15.49
C MET A 209 10.69 14.58 16.24
N VAL A 210 9.54 15.06 15.80
CA VAL A 210 8.23 14.64 16.30
C VAL A 210 7.48 13.95 15.18
N PHE A 211 7.10 12.68 15.39
CA PHE A 211 6.30 11.91 14.46
C PHE A 211 4.85 11.84 14.96
N ILE A 212 3.90 12.16 14.06
CA ILE A 212 2.47 12.15 14.39
C ILE A 212 1.76 11.25 13.39
N GLY A 213 1.18 10.16 13.88
CA GLY A 213 0.40 9.22 13.09
C GLY A 213 -0.98 9.00 13.68
N GLY A 214 -2.01 8.81 12.87
CA GLY A 214 -3.37 8.49 13.28
C GLY A 214 -3.84 7.14 12.71
N GLY A 215 -4.39 6.26 13.56
CA GLY A 215 -4.91 4.97 13.14
C GLY A 215 -3.85 4.11 12.43
N ALA A 216 -4.18 3.58 11.24
CA ALA A 216 -3.23 2.80 10.44
C ALA A 216 -1.99 3.60 9.97
N GLY A 217 -2.06 4.94 9.98
CA GLY A 217 -0.90 5.81 9.74
C GLY A 217 0.20 5.73 10.80
N MET A 218 -0.03 5.02 11.90
CA MET A 218 1.01 4.66 12.87
C MET A 218 1.99 3.59 12.36
N ALA A 219 1.65 2.87 11.30
CA ALA A 219 2.51 1.81 10.78
C ALA A 219 3.96 2.29 10.51
N PRO A 220 4.19 3.31 9.66
CA PRO A 220 5.56 3.79 9.39
C PRO A 220 6.21 4.50 10.57
N MET A 221 5.44 4.90 11.60
CA MET A 221 5.98 5.51 12.83
C MET A 221 6.44 4.47 13.85
N ARG A 222 5.88 3.25 13.76
CA ARG A 222 6.22 2.11 14.60
C ARG A 222 7.40 1.31 14.03
N SER A 223 7.57 1.40 12.74
CA SER A 223 8.60 0.70 11.97
C SER A 223 10.04 1.08 12.34
#